data_01c415f81cb5dbdfba807236fe13645f
#
_entry.id   01c415f81cb5dbdfba807236fe13645f
#
_cell.length_a   1.000
_cell.length_b   1.000
_cell.length_c   1.000
_cell.angle_alpha   90.00
_cell.angle_beta   90.00
_cell.angle_gamma   90.00
#
_symmetry.space_group_name_H-M   'P 1'
#
loop_
_entity.id
_entity.type
_entity.pdbx_description
1 polymer ?
#
loop_
_entity_poly.entity_id
_entity_poly.type
_entity_poly.pdbx_seq_one_letter_code
_entity_poly.pdbx_strand_id
1 'polypeptide(L)'
;MTKHESKRNSGTDVSRREFLRLAAMGAMAGAAAALPEGVARAAEERPGSAYASHLRGVAEATDCKIEIEPPKEKIRYDILDAHLHFVDFLEQSDGFPALCAAMDLAGVSKAVIFGMGIAKQWDGSMDEPPTYYLSNDSRCYYYSATDFLVAEELLAQPTEIRERFYPFCCGFNANDRFAADHVEQVLRLYPKFWNGIGEIMSRHDDLTALTYGEPPHIDGPGFLGIFDLAAAKGLPVLVHHNVTAQNTERVLYLEELKRALAYNRNCNIIWAHIGISRRVEIKGLTKIADELLRGNKNLWVDISWLVYDYYFLDQFPNNYFDGDSLDDWAALIERHPDRFMIGTDKVGHWKTYPAEAVKYYTLLDKLRPATVDLICRENALSLIKQY
;
A
#
# COMPACT_ATOMS: atom_id res chain seq x y z
N MET A 1 21.57 -44.96 50.51
CA MET A 1 21.25 -46.14 49.66
C MET A 1 19.82 -45.98 49.20
N THR A 2 19.63 -45.65 47.93
CA THR A 2 18.60 -46.15 47.03
C THR A 2 18.69 -45.32 45.76
N LYS A 3 19.04 -45.98 44.66
CA LYS A 3 19.15 -45.45 43.30
C LYS A 3 17.74 -45.30 42.73
N HIS A 4 17.46 -44.14 42.13
CA HIS A 4 16.35 -43.98 41.18
C HIS A 4 16.90 -43.91 39.76
N GLU A 5 16.65 -44.95 38.97
CA GLU A 5 16.89 -44.97 37.53
C GLU A 5 15.79 -44.13 36.81
N SER A 6 16.24 -43.14 36.08
CA SER A 6 15.37 -42.38 35.17
C SER A 6 15.46 -43.01 33.77
N LYS A 7 14.33 -43.51 33.30
CA LYS A 7 14.14 -43.99 31.91
C LYS A 7 14.24 -42.79 30.96
N ARG A 8 15.22 -42.79 30.07
CA ARG A 8 15.30 -41.91 28.92
C ARG A 8 14.33 -42.38 27.84
N ASN A 9 13.42 -41.49 27.45
CA ASN A 9 12.59 -41.64 26.28
C ASN A 9 13.42 -41.33 25.04
N SER A 10 13.63 -42.30 24.15
CA SER A 10 14.31 -42.12 22.86
C SER A 10 13.37 -41.51 21.84
N GLY A 11 13.32 -40.19 21.78
CA GLY A 11 12.79 -39.48 20.61
C GLY A 11 13.83 -39.54 19.49
N THR A 12 13.46 -40.03 18.33
CA THR A 12 14.30 -40.07 17.13
C THR A 12 14.59 -38.65 16.65
N ASP A 13 15.78 -38.18 16.95
CA ASP A 13 16.33 -36.91 16.50
C ASP A 13 16.71 -37.06 15.01
N VAL A 14 15.86 -36.60 14.08
CA VAL A 14 16.15 -36.60 12.64
C VAL A 14 17.21 -35.55 12.39
N SER A 15 18.39 -35.95 12.00
CA SER A 15 19.51 -35.04 11.79
C SER A 15 19.19 -34.05 10.65
N ARG A 16 19.68 -32.80 10.77
CA ARG A 16 19.57 -31.75 9.76
C ARG A 16 20.01 -32.23 8.36
N ARG A 17 20.88 -33.21 8.27
CA ARG A 17 21.29 -33.83 7.00
C ARG A 17 20.22 -34.75 6.38
N GLU A 18 19.44 -35.44 7.18
CA GLU A 18 18.30 -36.26 6.69
C GLU A 18 17.15 -35.43 6.24
N PHE A 19 16.84 -34.31 6.94
CA PHE A 19 15.84 -33.35 6.51
C PHE A 19 16.20 -32.71 5.14
N LEU A 20 17.46 -32.33 4.93
CA LEU A 20 17.93 -31.78 3.65
C LEU A 20 17.98 -32.83 2.53
N ARG A 21 18.19 -34.11 2.83
CA ARG A 21 18.10 -35.19 1.83
C ARG A 21 16.67 -35.46 1.38
N LEU A 22 15.71 -35.43 2.28
CA LEU A 22 14.30 -35.56 1.96
C LEU A 22 13.77 -34.37 1.12
N ALA A 23 14.23 -33.15 1.40
CA ALA A 23 13.93 -31.98 0.60
C ALA A 23 14.56 -32.01 -0.81
N ALA A 24 15.76 -32.58 -0.95
CA ALA A 24 16.44 -32.72 -2.24
C ALA A 24 15.87 -33.84 -3.14
N MET A 25 15.26 -34.88 -2.57
CA MET A 25 14.61 -35.94 -3.33
C MET A 25 13.24 -35.58 -3.90
N GLY A 26 12.61 -34.51 -3.42
CA GLY A 26 11.36 -33.96 -3.95
C GLY A 26 11.51 -33.10 -5.22
N ALA A 27 12.75 -32.73 -5.59
CA ALA A 27 13.02 -31.77 -6.66
C ALA A 27 13.37 -32.39 -8.03
N MET A 28 13.43 -33.71 -8.16
CA MET A 28 13.78 -34.39 -9.41
C MET A 28 12.85 -35.56 -9.74
N ALA A 29 11.61 -35.29 -10.07
CA ALA A 29 10.77 -36.18 -10.86
C ALA A 29 9.69 -35.37 -11.56
N GLY A 30 10.01 -34.85 -12.73
CA GLY A 30 9.02 -34.51 -13.74
C GLY A 30 8.48 -35.82 -14.34
N ALA A 31 7.40 -36.33 -13.76
CA ALA A 31 6.52 -37.32 -14.40
C ALA A 31 5.15 -37.13 -13.77
N ALA A 32 4.14 -36.94 -14.64
CA ALA A 32 2.74 -36.88 -14.26
C ALA A 32 2.34 -38.23 -13.63
N ALA A 33 2.46 -38.33 -12.31
CA ALA A 33 1.87 -39.38 -11.51
C ALA A 33 0.63 -38.80 -10.83
N ALA A 34 -0.53 -39.41 -11.10
CA ALA A 34 -1.78 -39.10 -10.45
C ALA A 34 -1.58 -39.14 -8.94
N LEU A 35 -1.92 -38.03 -8.26
CA LEU A 35 -1.90 -37.96 -6.80
C LEU A 35 -2.88 -39.01 -6.23
N PRO A 36 -2.53 -39.72 -5.15
CA PRO A 36 -3.47 -40.62 -4.49
C PRO A 36 -4.75 -39.88 -4.10
N GLU A 37 -5.91 -40.49 -4.31
CA GLU A 37 -7.23 -39.90 -4.02
C GLU A 37 -7.39 -39.28 -2.61
N GLY A 38 -6.60 -39.70 -1.64
CA GLY A 38 -6.59 -39.15 -0.30
C GLY A 38 -5.95 -37.76 -0.17
N VAL A 39 -5.07 -37.37 -1.12
CA VAL A 39 -4.43 -36.04 -1.11
C VAL A 39 -5.31 -35.02 -1.83
N ALA A 40 -6.05 -35.45 -2.86
CA ALA A 40 -7.04 -34.60 -3.50
C ALA A 40 -8.21 -34.23 -2.56
N ARG A 41 -8.66 -35.19 -1.72
CA ARG A 41 -9.70 -34.94 -0.72
C ARG A 41 -9.26 -33.99 0.41
N ALA A 42 -7.99 -34.02 0.81
CA ALA A 42 -7.46 -33.10 1.82
C ALA A 42 -7.32 -31.66 1.29
N ALA A 43 -7.29 -31.46 -0.02
CA ALA A 43 -7.30 -30.12 -0.64
C ALA A 43 -8.73 -29.55 -0.77
N GLU A 44 -9.76 -30.41 -0.86
CA GLU A 44 -11.16 -30.00 -0.87
C GLU A 44 -11.74 -29.72 0.55
N GLU A 45 -11.10 -30.22 1.61
CA GLU A 45 -11.53 -30.03 3.00
C GLU A 45 -10.58 -29.12 3.80
N ARG A 46 -9.89 -28.18 3.20
CA ARG A 46 -9.31 -27.08 4.01
C ARG A 46 -10.48 -26.25 4.51
N PRO A 47 -10.82 -26.27 5.83
CA PRO A 47 -11.66 -25.23 6.37
C PRO A 47 -10.94 -23.93 6.03
N GLY A 48 -11.62 -23.01 5.35
CA GLY A 48 -11.10 -21.67 5.16
C GLY A 48 -10.48 -21.23 6.49
N SER A 49 -9.29 -20.67 6.47
CA SER A 49 -8.59 -20.33 7.72
C SER A 49 -9.58 -19.63 8.64
N ALA A 50 -9.46 -19.79 9.95
CA ALA A 50 -10.34 -19.10 10.92
C ALA A 50 -10.36 -17.59 10.66
N TYR A 51 -9.33 -17.08 10.01
CA TYR A 51 -9.18 -15.70 9.55
C TYR A 51 -10.00 -15.40 8.28
N ALA A 52 -9.97 -16.27 7.26
CA ALA A 52 -10.86 -16.15 6.09
C ALA A 52 -12.33 -16.37 6.44
N SER A 53 -12.62 -17.14 7.50
CA SER A 53 -13.98 -17.25 8.06
C SER A 53 -14.33 -16.02 8.89
N HIS A 54 -13.37 -15.32 9.49
CA HIS A 54 -13.63 -14.07 10.20
C HIS A 54 -13.95 -12.95 9.20
N LEU A 55 -13.20 -12.82 8.10
CA LEU A 55 -13.50 -11.88 7.01
C LEU A 55 -14.80 -12.27 6.28
N ARG A 56 -15.03 -13.56 6.02
CA ARG A 56 -16.31 -14.05 5.50
C ARG A 56 -17.44 -13.91 6.50
N GLY A 57 -17.19 -14.12 7.78
CA GLY A 57 -18.18 -13.94 8.84
C GLY A 57 -18.59 -12.48 9.01
N VAL A 58 -17.71 -11.53 8.71
CA VAL A 58 -18.05 -10.10 8.61
C VAL A 58 -18.88 -9.83 7.35
N ALA A 59 -18.55 -10.45 6.22
CA ALA A 59 -19.33 -10.33 4.98
C ALA A 59 -20.64 -11.13 4.97
N GLU A 60 -20.68 -12.32 5.62
CA GLU A 60 -21.88 -13.18 5.71
C GLU A 60 -22.78 -12.84 6.90
N ALA A 61 -22.23 -12.29 8.00
CA ALA A 61 -23.03 -11.82 9.14
C ALA A 61 -23.69 -10.46 8.88
N THR A 62 -23.29 -9.77 7.84
CA THR A 62 -23.91 -8.54 7.39
C THR A 62 -24.68 -8.81 6.10
N ASP A 63 -25.93 -9.23 6.22
CA ASP A 63 -27.00 -8.83 5.29
C ASP A 63 -27.19 -7.28 5.35
N CYS A 64 -26.26 -6.61 5.96
CA CYS A 64 -26.06 -5.17 5.98
C CYS A 64 -25.39 -4.80 4.66
N LYS A 65 -26.21 -4.54 3.64
CA LYS A 65 -25.77 -3.82 2.43
C LYS A 65 -25.13 -2.53 2.92
N ILE A 66 -23.81 -2.43 2.78
CA ILE A 66 -23.10 -1.19 3.08
C ILE A 66 -23.74 -0.13 2.20
N GLU A 67 -24.34 0.86 2.81
CA GLU A 67 -24.96 1.96 2.10
C GLU A 67 -23.85 2.90 1.64
N ILE A 68 -23.50 2.81 0.37
CA ILE A 68 -22.50 3.69 -0.26
C ILE A 68 -23.18 5.01 -0.57
N GLU A 69 -22.60 6.10 -0.10
CA GLU A 69 -23.10 7.45 -0.34
C GLU A 69 -22.74 7.90 -1.77
N PRO A 70 -23.71 8.16 -2.65
CA PRO A 70 -23.41 8.65 -3.98
C PRO A 70 -22.77 10.05 -3.90
N PRO A 71 -21.88 10.39 -4.84
CA PRO A 71 -21.30 11.73 -4.87
C PRO A 71 -22.37 12.77 -5.19
N LYS A 72 -22.18 13.99 -4.70
CA LYS A 72 -23.09 15.11 -5.00
C LYS A 72 -22.92 15.60 -6.44
N GLU A 73 -21.75 15.41 -7.00
CA GLU A 73 -21.41 15.83 -8.35
C GLU A 73 -21.71 14.75 -9.39
N LYS A 74 -22.07 15.18 -10.59
CA LYS A 74 -22.24 14.28 -11.72
C LYS A 74 -20.85 13.77 -12.16
N ILE A 75 -20.72 12.47 -12.41
CA ILE A 75 -19.49 11.86 -12.94
C ILE A 75 -19.13 12.46 -14.31
N ARG A 76 -17.89 12.92 -14.44
CA ARG A 76 -17.37 13.61 -15.64
C ARG A 76 -16.05 13.02 -16.16
N TYR A 77 -15.30 12.35 -15.31
CA TYR A 77 -13.98 11.85 -15.62
C TYR A 77 -13.89 10.36 -15.34
N ASP A 78 -13.13 9.63 -16.16
CA ASP A 78 -12.74 8.24 -15.93
C ASP A 78 -11.40 8.24 -15.17
N ILE A 79 -11.42 7.79 -13.92
CA ILE A 79 -10.26 7.82 -13.03
C ILE A 79 -9.73 6.41 -12.80
N LEU A 80 -8.41 6.27 -12.85
CA LEU A 80 -7.68 5.19 -12.22
C LEU A 80 -7.17 5.74 -10.87
N ASP A 81 -7.68 5.19 -9.76
CA ASP A 81 -7.22 5.53 -8.43
C ASP A 81 -5.83 4.92 -8.20
N ALA A 82 -4.79 5.76 -8.15
CA ALA A 82 -3.42 5.30 -8.03
C ALA A 82 -2.97 5.01 -6.59
N HIS A 83 -3.87 5.17 -5.59
CA HIS A 83 -3.53 5.00 -4.18
C HIS A 83 -4.75 4.58 -3.35
N LEU A 84 -4.85 3.28 -3.03
CA LEU A 84 -5.99 2.75 -2.30
C LEU A 84 -5.58 1.57 -1.41
N HIS A 85 -5.84 1.69 -0.10
CA HIS A 85 -5.63 0.61 0.86
C HIS A 85 -6.87 -0.28 0.94
N PHE A 86 -6.72 -1.56 0.58
CA PHE A 86 -7.82 -2.54 0.65
C PHE A 86 -8.29 -2.82 2.06
N VAL A 87 -7.39 -2.76 3.03
CA VAL A 87 -7.66 -2.96 4.44
C VAL A 87 -7.32 -1.71 5.24
N ASP A 88 -7.93 -1.55 6.40
CA ASP A 88 -7.62 -0.51 7.36
C ASP A 88 -6.44 -0.87 8.29
N PHE A 89 -6.19 -0.04 9.31
CA PHE A 89 -5.12 -0.26 10.30
C PHE A 89 -5.34 -1.45 11.24
N LEU A 90 -6.47 -2.14 11.13
CA LEU A 90 -6.82 -3.38 11.83
C LEU A 90 -6.95 -4.56 10.88
N GLU A 91 -6.52 -4.40 9.63
CA GLU A 91 -6.62 -5.38 8.55
C GLU A 91 -8.08 -5.77 8.23
N GLN A 92 -9.01 -4.80 8.36
CA GLN A 92 -10.43 -4.96 8.07
C GLN A 92 -10.80 -4.26 6.77
N SER A 93 -11.80 -4.81 6.06
CA SER A 93 -12.28 -4.29 4.78
C SER A 93 -13.76 -4.56 4.58
N ASP A 94 -14.44 -3.66 3.88
CA ASP A 94 -15.79 -3.90 3.35
C ASP A 94 -15.81 -4.84 2.13
N GLY A 95 -14.65 -5.24 1.63
CA GLY A 95 -14.46 -6.20 0.57
C GLY A 95 -14.58 -5.65 -0.85
N PHE A 96 -14.13 -6.46 -1.84
CA PHE A 96 -14.11 -6.08 -3.26
C PHE A 96 -15.49 -5.80 -3.88
N PRO A 97 -16.57 -6.54 -3.58
CA PRO A 97 -17.87 -6.23 -4.16
C PRO A 97 -18.38 -4.83 -3.79
N ALA A 98 -18.21 -4.43 -2.51
CA ALA A 98 -18.60 -3.11 -2.05
C ALA A 98 -17.67 -2.02 -2.64
N LEU A 99 -16.35 -2.30 -2.73
CA LEU A 99 -15.40 -1.41 -3.39
C LEU A 99 -15.77 -1.16 -4.85
N CYS A 100 -16.05 -2.22 -5.62
CA CYS A 100 -16.46 -2.09 -7.01
C CYS A 100 -17.72 -1.23 -7.18
N ALA A 101 -18.72 -1.43 -6.31
CA ALA A 101 -19.93 -0.63 -6.32
C ALA A 101 -19.63 0.86 -6.02
N ALA A 102 -18.74 1.14 -5.06
CA ALA A 102 -18.29 2.50 -4.75
C ALA A 102 -17.51 3.14 -5.90
N MET A 103 -16.62 2.39 -6.54
CA MET A 103 -15.87 2.82 -7.73
C MET A 103 -16.81 3.17 -8.90
N ASP A 104 -17.83 2.35 -9.14
CA ASP A 104 -18.82 2.59 -10.20
C ASP A 104 -19.59 3.90 -9.96
N LEU A 105 -19.97 4.16 -8.71
CA LEU A 105 -20.61 5.42 -8.33
C LEU A 105 -19.69 6.64 -8.44
N ALA A 106 -18.36 6.43 -8.38
CA ALA A 106 -17.35 7.47 -8.43
C ALA A 106 -16.81 7.77 -9.84
N GLY A 107 -17.12 6.92 -10.84
CA GLY A 107 -16.49 6.97 -12.16
C GLY A 107 -15.03 6.50 -12.14
N VAL A 108 -14.69 5.61 -11.18
CA VAL A 108 -13.36 5.02 -11.07
C VAL A 108 -13.37 3.64 -11.74
N SER A 109 -12.69 3.52 -12.87
CA SER A 109 -12.68 2.27 -13.63
C SER A 109 -11.71 1.24 -13.08
N LYS A 110 -10.55 1.69 -12.59
CA LYS A 110 -9.46 0.85 -12.08
C LYS A 110 -8.80 1.46 -10.85
N ALA A 111 -8.08 0.64 -10.07
CA ALA A 111 -7.30 1.12 -8.94
C ALA A 111 -5.99 0.36 -8.75
N VAL A 112 -4.95 1.07 -8.32
CA VAL A 112 -3.79 0.49 -7.63
C VAL A 112 -4.23 0.18 -6.21
N ILE A 113 -4.03 -1.08 -5.78
CA ILE A 113 -4.51 -1.53 -4.49
C ILE A 113 -3.42 -2.26 -3.70
N PHE A 114 -3.36 -2.02 -2.42
CA PHE A 114 -2.41 -2.67 -1.51
C PHE A 114 -3.02 -2.80 -0.12
N GLY A 115 -2.35 -3.55 0.75
CA GLY A 115 -2.76 -3.72 2.13
C GLY A 115 -2.35 -2.54 3.02
N MET A 116 -2.29 -2.81 4.33
CA MET A 116 -1.76 -1.88 5.31
C MET A 116 -0.49 -2.47 5.93
N GLY A 117 0.69 -1.96 5.53
CA GLY A 117 1.98 -2.49 5.99
C GLY A 117 2.25 -2.32 7.48
N ILE A 118 1.47 -1.48 8.17
CA ILE A 118 1.57 -1.20 9.60
C ILE A 118 0.18 -1.31 10.24
N ALA A 119 0.03 -2.24 11.18
CA ALA A 119 -1.22 -2.47 11.89
C ALA A 119 -1.18 -1.91 13.31
N LYS A 120 -2.35 -1.51 13.84
CA LYS A 120 -2.53 -1.05 15.21
C LYS A 120 -2.57 -2.24 16.17
N GLN A 121 -1.78 -2.18 17.23
CA GLN A 121 -1.85 -3.16 18.31
C GLN A 121 -3.10 -2.95 19.15
N TRP A 122 -3.81 -4.03 19.43
CA TRP A 122 -4.84 -4.03 20.47
C TRP A 122 -4.18 -4.33 21.82
N ASP A 123 -4.15 -3.34 22.68
CA ASP A 123 -3.65 -3.48 24.04
C ASP A 123 -4.70 -4.19 24.90
N GLY A 124 -4.28 -5.24 25.62
CA GLY A 124 -5.19 -6.02 26.47
C GLY A 124 -5.75 -5.27 27.70
N SER A 125 -5.32 -4.04 27.95
CA SER A 125 -5.92 -3.13 28.95
C SER A 125 -7.17 -2.39 28.44
N MET A 126 -7.49 -2.54 27.13
CA MET A 126 -8.66 -1.92 26.52
C MET A 126 -9.84 -2.86 26.49
N ASP A 127 -11.01 -2.37 26.88
CA ASP A 127 -12.29 -3.12 26.86
C ASP A 127 -12.80 -3.33 25.43
N GLU A 128 -12.46 -2.40 24.50
CA GLU A 128 -12.90 -2.44 23.11
C GLU A 128 -11.70 -2.37 22.14
N PRO A 129 -11.80 -2.97 20.93
CA PRO A 129 -10.74 -2.88 19.93
C PRO A 129 -10.55 -1.42 19.48
N PRO A 130 -9.32 -1.03 19.11
CA PRO A 130 -9.11 0.26 18.47
C PRO A 130 -9.84 0.29 17.13
N THR A 131 -10.30 1.48 16.72
CA THR A 131 -10.94 1.70 15.41
C THR A 131 -10.03 2.46 14.46
N TYR A 132 -8.93 3.00 14.97
CA TYR A 132 -7.98 3.79 14.20
C TYR A 132 -6.60 3.78 14.87
N TYR A 133 -5.52 4.01 14.11
CA TYR A 133 -4.17 3.93 14.68
C TYR A 133 -3.86 4.99 15.75
N LEU A 134 -4.62 6.07 15.81
CA LEU A 134 -4.54 7.10 16.86
C LEU A 134 -5.58 6.93 17.99
N SER A 135 -6.35 5.84 18.02
CA SER A 135 -7.41 5.64 19.03
C SER A 135 -6.90 5.61 20.47
N ASN A 136 -5.65 5.23 20.67
CA ASN A 136 -4.99 5.10 21.99
C ASN A 136 -3.47 5.13 21.85
N ASP A 137 -2.76 4.99 22.97
CA ASP A 137 -1.30 5.03 23.05
C ASP A 137 -0.60 3.71 22.72
N SER A 138 -1.34 2.64 22.39
CA SER A 138 -0.72 1.36 22.03
C SER A 138 0.08 1.49 20.74
N ARG A 139 1.14 0.68 20.62
CA ARG A 139 2.05 0.74 19.50
C ARG A 139 1.41 0.19 18.22
N CYS A 140 2.00 0.55 17.11
CA CYS A 140 1.80 -0.10 15.82
C CYS A 140 2.95 -1.08 15.54
N TYR A 141 2.73 -2.03 14.66
CA TYR A 141 3.73 -3.01 14.26
C TYR A 141 3.64 -3.30 12.76
N TYR A 142 4.75 -3.71 12.16
CA TYR A 142 4.77 -4.11 10.76
C TYR A 142 4.05 -5.46 10.59
N TYR A 143 3.11 -5.50 9.65
CA TYR A 143 2.22 -6.64 9.44
C TYR A 143 2.43 -7.28 8.08
N SER A 144 3.27 -8.31 8.05
CA SER A 144 3.66 -8.97 6.79
C SER A 144 2.54 -9.79 6.14
N ALA A 145 1.50 -10.17 6.89
CA ALA A 145 0.40 -10.96 6.34
C ALA A 145 -0.54 -10.15 5.43
N THR A 146 -0.47 -8.82 5.44
CA THR A 146 -1.33 -7.95 4.65
C THR A 146 -1.27 -8.25 3.14
N ASP A 147 -0.08 -8.55 2.61
CA ASP A 147 0.11 -8.90 1.20
C ASP A 147 -0.64 -10.20 0.85
N PHE A 148 -0.57 -11.19 1.73
CA PHE A 148 -1.29 -12.47 1.53
C PHE A 148 -2.80 -12.27 1.60
N LEU A 149 -3.28 -11.39 2.48
CA LEU A 149 -4.68 -11.01 2.55
C LEU A 149 -5.18 -10.44 1.23
N VAL A 150 -4.50 -9.41 0.72
CA VAL A 150 -4.85 -8.77 -0.55
C VAL A 150 -4.80 -9.77 -1.69
N ALA A 151 -3.76 -10.63 -1.74
CA ALA A 151 -3.61 -11.61 -2.80
C ALA A 151 -4.72 -12.67 -2.79
N GLU A 152 -5.01 -13.28 -1.64
CA GLU A 152 -6.03 -14.32 -1.52
C GLU A 152 -7.45 -13.76 -1.76
N GLU A 153 -7.76 -12.59 -1.20
CA GLU A 153 -9.05 -11.94 -1.40
C GLU A 153 -9.27 -11.53 -2.86
N LEU A 154 -8.25 -10.97 -3.54
CA LEU A 154 -8.38 -10.58 -4.94
C LEU A 154 -8.44 -11.80 -5.86
N LEU A 155 -7.62 -12.82 -5.63
CA LEU A 155 -7.61 -14.06 -6.43
C LEU A 155 -8.92 -14.85 -6.30
N ALA A 156 -9.63 -14.71 -5.20
CA ALA A 156 -10.95 -15.32 -5.01
C ALA A 156 -12.06 -14.62 -5.82
N GLN A 157 -11.80 -13.42 -6.36
CA GLN A 157 -12.80 -12.68 -7.13
C GLN A 157 -12.93 -13.20 -8.58
N PRO A 158 -14.10 -13.02 -9.24
CA PRO A 158 -14.26 -13.22 -10.67
C PRO A 158 -13.25 -12.39 -11.49
N THR A 159 -12.96 -12.83 -12.70
CA THR A 159 -11.98 -12.18 -13.60
C THR A 159 -12.30 -10.70 -13.83
N GLU A 160 -13.57 -10.39 -14.04
CA GLU A 160 -14.07 -9.04 -14.31
C GLU A 160 -13.77 -8.06 -13.15
N ILE A 161 -13.77 -8.57 -11.90
CA ILE A 161 -13.37 -7.78 -10.73
C ILE A 161 -11.84 -7.69 -10.68
N ARG A 162 -11.14 -8.82 -10.85
CA ARG A 162 -9.67 -8.83 -10.74
C ARG A 162 -9.00 -7.88 -11.75
N GLU A 163 -9.50 -7.78 -12.95
CA GLU A 163 -8.97 -6.92 -14.02
C GLU A 163 -9.13 -5.41 -13.73
N ARG A 164 -9.85 -5.05 -12.67
CA ARG A 164 -9.98 -3.66 -12.23
C ARG A 164 -8.84 -3.22 -11.32
N PHE A 165 -8.02 -4.16 -10.82
CA PHE A 165 -7.04 -3.86 -9.78
C PHE A 165 -5.62 -4.16 -10.20
N TYR A 166 -4.71 -3.30 -9.75
CA TYR A 166 -3.27 -3.45 -9.87
C TYR A 166 -2.66 -3.59 -8.47
N PRO A 167 -2.46 -4.81 -7.95
CA PRO A 167 -1.97 -5.01 -6.60
C PRO A 167 -0.49 -4.66 -6.46
N PHE A 168 -0.16 -3.94 -5.37
CA PHE A 168 1.19 -3.67 -4.91
C PHE A 168 1.43 -4.40 -3.58
N CYS A 169 2.65 -4.85 -3.29
CA CYS A 169 3.00 -5.47 -2.01
C CYS A 169 3.68 -4.47 -1.08
N CYS A 170 3.27 -4.44 0.20
CA CYS A 170 3.74 -3.48 1.19
C CYS A 170 4.02 -4.09 2.57
N GLY A 171 3.79 -5.39 2.76
CA GLY A 171 3.78 -6.08 4.05
C GLY A 171 5.18 -6.37 4.60
N PHE A 172 6.05 -5.36 4.77
CA PHE A 172 7.39 -5.55 5.31
C PHE A 172 7.91 -4.31 6.06
N ASN A 173 8.94 -4.53 6.88
CA ASN A 173 9.63 -3.45 7.57
C ASN A 173 10.82 -2.95 6.73
N ALA A 174 10.75 -1.72 6.24
CA ALA A 174 11.81 -1.11 5.43
C ALA A 174 13.11 -0.78 6.20
N ASN A 175 13.12 -0.92 7.54
CA ASN A 175 14.35 -0.89 8.34
C ASN A 175 15.13 -2.21 8.24
N ASP A 176 14.48 -3.30 7.83
CA ASP A 176 15.16 -4.58 7.67
C ASP A 176 16.06 -4.54 6.42
N ARG A 177 17.33 -4.83 6.61
CA ARG A 177 18.29 -4.92 5.50
C ARG A 177 17.96 -6.03 4.50
N PHE A 178 17.16 -7.02 4.91
CA PHE A 178 16.67 -8.12 4.10
C PHE A 178 15.24 -7.90 3.58
N ALA A 179 14.72 -6.67 3.65
CA ALA A 179 13.39 -6.34 3.13
C ALA A 179 13.23 -6.72 1.65
N ALA A 180 14.27 -6.52 0.83
CA ALA A 180 14.26 -6.92 -0.58
C ALA A 180 14.14 -8.45 -0.76
N ASP A 181 14.79 -9.26 0.09
CA ASP A 181 14.66 -10.73 0.05
C ASP A 181 13.24 -11.17 0.41
N HIS A 182 12.62 -10.51 1.39
CA HIS A 182 11.21 -10.74 1.75
C HIS A 182 10.29 -10.43 0.55
N VAL A 183 10.42 -9.26 -0.05
CA VAL A 183 9.64 -8.87 -1.23
C VAL A 183 9.85 -9.85 -2.38
N GLU A 184 11.09 -10.27 -2.66
CA GLU A 184 11.35 -11.26 -3.70
C GLU A 184 10.66 -12.60 -3.43
N GLN A 185 10.52 -13.00 -2.17
CA GLN A 185 9.75 -14.20 -1.81
C GLN A 185 8.26 -14.01 -2.07
N VAL A 186 7.69 -12.87 -1.71
CA VAL A 186 6.28 -12.53 -1.98
C VAL A 186 6.01 -12.55 -3.50
N LEU A 187 6.89 -11.94 -4.31
CA LEU A 187 6.79 -11.96 -5.77
C LEU A 187 6.87 -13.38 -6.36
N ARG A 188 7.64 -14.28 -5.73
CA ARG A 188 7.75 -15.70 -6.17
C ARG A 188 6.53 -16.54 -5.79
N LEU A 189 5.90 -16.24 -4.65
CA LEU A 189 4.68 -16.94 -4.19
C LEU A 189 3.48 -16.64 -5.08
N TYR A 190 3.41 -15.42 -5.63
CA TYR A 190 2.34 -14.99 -6.53
C TYR A 190 2.93 -14.47 -7.87
N PRO A 191 3.36 -15.39 -8.77
CA PRO A 191 4.00 -15.01 -10.03
C PRO A 191 3.05 -14.20 -10.93
N LYS A 192 3.52 -13.06 -11.45
CA LYS A 192 2.75 -12.17 -12.34
C LYS A 192 1.48 -11.59 -11.67
N PHE A 193 1.44 -11.50 -10.37
CA PHE A 193 0.32 -10.92 -9.64
C PHE A 193 0.61 -9.46 -9.26
N TRP A 194 1.79 -9.20 -8.71
CA TRP A 194 2.17 -7.89 -8.18
C TRP A 194 2.63 -6.92 -9.28
N ASN A 195 1.99 -5.77 -9.35
CA ASN A 195 2.23 -4.73 -10.36
C ASN A 195 3.17 -3.61 -9.86
N GLY A 196 3.50 -3.59 -8.57
CA GLY A 196 4.39 -2.64 -7.93
C GLY A 196 4.71 -3.02 -6.49
N ILE A 197 5.45 -2.16 -5.79
CA ILE A 197 5.85 -2.32 -4.39
C ILE A 197 5.41 -1.06 -3.63
N GLY A 198 4.71 -1.19 -2.51
CA GLY A 198 4.24 -0.06 -1.70
C GLY A 198 2.75 -0.16 -1.33
N GLU A 199 2.24 0.77 -0.54
CA GLU A 199 2.92 1.95 -0.01
C GLU A 199 3.91 1.56 1.10
N ILE A 200 5.14 2.03 1.00
CA ILE A 200 6.17 1.83 2.02
C ILE A 200 6.26 3.09 2.86
N MET A 201 6.11 2.97 4.16
CA MET A 201 6.16 4.10 5.10
C MET A 201 7.61 4.47 5.44
N SER A 202 8.01 5.68 5.08
CA SER A 202 9.26 6.32 5.48
C SER A 202 8.95 7.69 6.08
N ARG A 203 9.49 8.01 7.25
CA ARG A 203 9.29 9.34 7.88
C ARG A 203 7.81 9.75 7.99
N HIS A 204 6.91 8.81 8.21
CA HIS A 204 5.52 9.14 8.55
C HIS A 204 5.47 9.51 10.03
N ASP A 205 5.26 10.79 10.34
CA ASP A 205 5.42 11.36 11.67
C ASP A 205 4.46 10.80 12.74
N ASP A 206 3.28 10.36 12.35
CA ASP A 206 2.33 9.71 13.25
C ASP A 206 2.54 8.18 13.27
N LEU A 207 2.41 7.53 12.13
CA LEU A 207 2.32 6.07 12.04
C LEU A 207 3.65 5.38 12.34
N THR A 208 4.75 5.81 11.69
CA THR A 208 6.07 5.21 11.97
C THR A 208 6.61 5.60 13.34
N ALA A 209 6.21 6.75 13.90
CA ALA A 209 6.54 7.15 15.26
C ALA A 209 5.89 6.26 16.34
N LEU A 210 4.78 5.59 16.01
CA LEU A 210 4.11 4.62 16.88
C LEU A 210 4.69 3.21 16.76
N THR A 211 5.55 2.90 15.79
CA THR A 211 6.21 1.59 15.68
C THR A 211 7.37 1.46 16.67
N TYR A 212 7.90 0.26 16.83
CA TYR A 212 9.11 0.02 17.59
C TYR A 212 10.35 0.32 16.73
N GLY A 213 11.33 0.99 17.31
CA GLY A 213 12.59 1.37 16.67
C GLY A 213 12.54 2.73 15.98
N GLU A 214 13.54 2.99 15.16
CA GLU A 214 13.65 4.21 14.38
C GLU A 214 12.67 4.21 13.20
N PRO A 215 12.09 5.35 12.81
CA PRO A 215 11.36 5.47 11.55
C PRO A 215 12.27 5.09 10.36
N PRO A 216 11.75 4.36 9.36
CA PRO A 216 12.56 4.03 8.20
C PRO A 216 13.02 5.27 7.44
N HIS A 217 14.29 5.28 7.02
CA HIS A 217 14.87 6.31 6.17
C HIS A 217 14.81 5.85 4.71
N ILE A 218 14.29 6.68 3.83
CA ILE A 218 14.14 6.33 2.40
C ILE A 218 15.50 6.04 1.71
N ASP A 219 16.58 6.58 2.22
CA ASP A 219 17.96 6.32 1.78
C ASP A 219 18.69 5.26 2.63
N GLY A 220 17.96 4.56 3.51
CA GLY A 220 18.50 3.48 4.33
C GLY A 220 18.70 2.17 3.56
N PRO A 221 19.52 1.25 4.10
CA PRO A 221 19.89 0.01 3.39
C PRO A 221 18.73 -0.87 2.95
N GLY A 222 17.65 -0.93 3.72
CA GLY A 222 16.45 -1.69 3.37
C GLY A 222 15.76 -1.11 2.13
N PHE A 223 15.55 0.21 2.09
CA PHE A 223 14.99 0.89 0.93
C PHE A 223 15.88 0.76 -0.32
N LEU A 224 17.19 0.94 -0.18
CA LEU A 224 18.12 0.83 -1.30
C LEU A 224 18.08 -0.56 -1.94
N GLY A 225 17.99 -1.63 -1.13
CA GLY A 225 17.80 -2.99 -1.62
C GLY A 225 16.47 -3.17 -2.36
N ILE A 226 15.39 -2.55 -1.89
CA ILE A 226 14.08 -2.57 -2.56
C ILE A 226 14.16 -1.83 -3.90
N PHE A 227 14.81 -0.68 -3.98
CA PHE A 227 14.96 0.05 -5.25
C PHE A 227 15.76 -0.74 -6.30
N ASP A 228 16.79 -1.47 -5.88
CA ASP A 228 17.54 -2.35 -6.79
C ASP A 228 16.68 -3.52 -7.28
N LEU A 229 15.94 -4.16 -6.40
CA LEU A 229 15.00 -5.24 -6.75
C LEU A 229 13.92 -4.72 -7.70
N ALA A 230 13.29 -3.60 -7.36
CA ALA A 230 12.23 -2.98 -8.15
C ALA A 230 12.71 -2.63 -9.57
N ALA A 231 13.87 -1.99 -9.69
CA ALA A 231 14.50 -1.69 -10.97
C ALA A 231 14.77 -2.96 -11.79
N ALA A 232 15.32 -4.01 -11.17
CA ALA A 232 15.61 -5.29 -11.82
C ALA A 232 14.33 -6.01 -12.30
N LYS A 233 13.21 -5.83 -11.58
CA LYS A 233 11.91 -6.44 -11.93
C LYS A 233 11.04 -5.52 -12.82
N GLY A 234 11.41 -4.26 -13.02
CA GLY A 234 10.62 -3.26 -13.72
C GLY A 234 9.32 -2.92 -13.00
N LEU A 235 9.37 -2.83 -11.66
CA LEU A 235 8.24 -2.48 -10.79
C LEU A 235 8.40 -1.04 -10.29
N PRO A 236 7.34 -0.22 -10.22
CA PRO A 236 7.38 1.05 -9.52
C PRO A 236 7.37 0.83 -8.00
N VAL A 237 7.86 1.81 -7.25
CA VAL A 237 7.85 1.82 -5.78
C VAL A 237 7.08 3.04 -5.29
N LEU A 238 5.97 2.81 -4.59
CA LEU A 238 5.17 3.85 -3.95
C LEU A 238 5.67 4.04 -2.51
N VAL A 239 6.04 5.29 -2.15
CA VAL A 239 6.66 5.60 -0.87
C VAL A 239 6.04 6.81 -0.21
N HIS A 240 5.57 6.66 1.02
CA HIS A 240 5.29 7.77 1.92
C HIS A 240 6.60 8.29 2.51
N HIS A 241 6.94 9.54 2.25
CA HIS A 241 8.12 10.16 2.82
C HIS A 241 7.87 11.64 3.10
N ASN A 242 7.72 11.97 4.37
CA ASN A 242 7.60 13.36 4.80
C ASN A 242 8.92 14.12 4.58
N VAL A 243 8.84 15.36 4.10
CA VAL A 243 10.03 16.20 3.91
C VAL A 243 10.41 17.00 5.15
N THR A 244 9.54 17.00 6.17
CA THR A 244 9.77 17.66 7.46
C THR A 244 9.14 16.86 8.60
N ALA A 245 9.30 17.32 9.83
CA ALA A 245 8.70 16.75 11.03
C ALA A 245 7.54 17.62 11.53
N GLN A 246 6.79 17.12 12.49
CA GLN A 246 5.73 17.87 13.17
C GLN A 246 6.28 19.15 13.80
N ASN A 247 5.43 20.19 13.88
CA ASN A 247 5.70 21.43 14.60
C ASN A 247 6.96 22.18 14.13
N THR A 248 7.33 22.05 12.85
CA THR A 248 8.44 22.80 12.26
C THR A 248 8.16 23.12 10.79
N GLU A 249 8.56 24.32 10.36
CA GLU A 249 8.55 24.75 8.96
C GLU A 249 9.87 24.43 8.23
N ARG A 250 10.81 23.77 8.93
CA ARG A 250 12.14 23.46 8.37
C ARG A 250 12.06 22.21 7.52
N VAL A 251 12.58 22.26 6.30
CA VAL A 251 12.78 21.09 5.46
C VAL A 251 13.91 20.24 6.05
N LEU A 252 13.60 19.09 6.61
CA LEU A 252 14.54 18.24 7.35
C LEU A 252 14.98 17.01 6.55
N TYR A 253 14.06 16.38 5.82
CA TYR A 253 14.27 15.05 5.24
C TYR A 253 14.36 15.06 3.70
N LEU A 254 14.33 16.24 3.07
CA LEU A 254 14.40 16.37 1.62
C LEU A 254 15.70 15.78 1.03
N GLU A 255 16.81 15.92 1.75
CA GLU A 255 18.08 15.36 1.30
C GLU A 255 18.12 13.83 1.30
N GLU A 256 17.33 13.17 2.17
CA GLU A 256 17.14 11.70 2.12
C GLU A 256 16.44 11.31 0.81
N LEU A 257 15.36 12.00 0.44
CA LEU A 257 14.64 11.77 -0.82
C LEU A 257 15.55 12.00 -2.04
N LYS A 258 16.33 13.09 -2.05
CA LYS A 258 17.29 13.36 -3.14
C LYS A 258 18.33 12.26 -3.29
N ARG A 259 18.87 11.73 -2.17
CA ARG A 259 19.83 10.61 -2.22
C ARG A 259 19.18 9.33 -2.73
N ALA A 260 17.96 9.03 -2.29
CA ALA A 260 17.18 7.89 -2.76
C ALA A 260 16.93 7.95 -4.29
N LEU A 261 16.46 9.10 -4.79
CA LEU A 261 16.23 9.33 -6.21
C LEU A 261 17.52 9.23 -7.06
N ALA A 262 18.64 9.64 -6.49
CA ALA A 262 19.94 9.58 -7.17
C ALA A 262 20.57 8.18 -7.15
N TYR A 263 20.19 7.33 -6.18
CA TYR A 263 20.81 6.02 -5.96
C TYR A 263 20.60 5.08 -7.14
N ASN A 264 19.36 4.83 -7.52
CA ASN A 264 19.05 3.98 -8.66
C ASN A 264 18.06 4.66 -9.62
N ARG A 265 18.55 5.30 -10.66
CA ARG A 265 17.73 6.05 -11.62
C ARG A 265 16.85 5.18 -12.53
N ASN A 266 17.02 3.86 -12.49
CA ASN A 266 16.16 2.91 -13.19
C ASN A 266 14.96 2.47 -12.35
N CYS A 267 14.91 2.81 -11.05
CA CYS A 267 13.76 2.61 -10.19
C CYS A 267 12.83 3.81 -10.29
N ASN A 268 11.59 3.62 -10.73
CA ASN A 268 10.55 4.63 -10.66
C ASN A 268 10.00 4.70 -9.24
N ILE A 269 10.11 5.87 -8.62
CA ILE A 269 9.62 6.15 -7.27
C ILE A 269 8.40 7.04 -7.38
N ILE A 270 7.27 6.60 -6.82
CA ILE A 270 6.04 7.37 -6.69
C ILE A 270 6.05 7.97 -5.28
N TRP A 271 6.12 9.27 -5.19
CA TRP A 271 6.12 9.99 -3.91
C TRP A 271 4.68 10.25 -3.48
N ALA A 272 4.23 9.47 -2.50
CA ALA A 272 2.87 9.53 -1.98
C ALA A 272 2.61 10.88 -1.30
N HIS A 273 1.43 11.45 -1.56
CA HIS A 273 0.92 12.70 -0.97
C HIS A 273 1.92 13.86 -1.04
N ILE A 274 2.90 13.78 -1.94
CA ILE A 274 3.98 14.78 -2.09
C ILE A 274 4.71 15.10 -0.77
N GLY A 275 4.77 14.13 0.13
CA GLY A 275 5.50 14.21 1.39
C GLY A 275 4.83 15.02 2.48
N ILE A 276 3.51 15.17 2.41
CA ILE A 276 2.71 15.73 3.50
C ILE A 276 2.02 14.64 4.30
N SER A 277 1.60 14.98 5.51
CA SER A 277 0.74 14.18 6.34
C SER A 277 -0.08 15.09 7.26
N ARG A 278 -0.96 14.51 8.07
CA ARG A 278 -1.91 15.26 8.91
C ARG A 278 -1.31 16.37 9.76
N ARG A 279 -0.04 16.26 10.17
CA ARG A 279 0.66 17.21 11.04
C ARG A 279 1.95 17.72 10.40
N VAL A 280 2.18 17.37 9.15
CA VAL A 280 3.40 17.71 8.42
C VAL A 280 3.02 18.40 7.13
N GLU A 281 3.43 19.63 7.05
CA GLU A 281 3.17 20.53 5.96
C GLU A 281 4.34 21.49 5.78
N ILE A 282 4.50 21.98 4.57
CA ILE A 282 5.58 22.90 4.26
C ILE A 282 5.12 23.92 3.21
N LYS A 283 5.48 25.18 3.44
CA LYS A 283 5.24 26.27 2.50
C LYS A 283 6.08 26.11 1.23
N GLY A 284 5.48 26.43 0.08
CA GLY A 284 6.17 26.39 -1.20
C GLY A 284 6.52 25.00 -1.67
N LEU A 285 5.68 24.00 -1.33
CA LEU A 285 5.87 22.60 -1.71
C LEU A 285 5.87 22.43 -3.23
N THR A 286 5.09 23.21 -3.98
CA THR A 286 5.10 23.21 -5.45
C THR A 286 6.47 23.56 -6.03
N LYS A 287 7.24 24.46 -5.40
CA LYS A 287 8.60 24.80 -5.84
C LYS A 287 9.57 23.64 -5.57
N ILE A 288 9.48 23.02 -4.40
CA ILE A 288 10.30 21.84 -4.06
C ILE A 288 10.01 20.71 -5.05
N ALA A 289 8.73 20.45 -5.33
CA ALA A 289 8.33 19.43 -6.29
C ALA A 289 8.82 19.74 -7.71
N ASP A 290 8.71 20.99 -8.17
CA ASP A 290 9.21 21.43 -9.49
C ASP A 290 10.72 21.17 -9.65
N GLU A 291 11.51 21.52 -8.63
CA GLU A 291 12.95 21.27 -8.61
C GLU A 291 13.29 19.78 -8.66
N LEU A 292 12.59 18.97 -7.85
CA LEU A 292 12.79 17.53 -7.81
C LEU A 292 12.41 16.86 -9.13
N LEU A 293 11.27 17.23 -9.72
CA LEU A 293 10.79 16.67 -10.99
C LEU A 293 11.69 17.01 -12.15
N ARG A 294 12.22 18.24 -12.21
CA ARG A 294 13.23 18.63 -13.22
C ARG A 294 14.52 17.85 -13.12
N GLY A 295 14.96 17.55 -11.90
CA GLY A 295 16.22 16.85 -11.63
C GLY A 295 16.15 15.33 -11.73
N ASN A 296 14.95 14.74 -11.64
CA ASN A 296 14.79 13.30 -11.46
C ASN A 296 13.68 12.74 -12.36
N LYS A 297 14.08 12.12 -13.48
CA LYS A 297 13.12 11.52 -14.42
C LYS A 297 12.40 10.29 -13.85
N ASN A 298 12.94 9.69 -12.81
CA ASN A 298 12.39 8.54 -12.10
C ASN A 298 11.50 8.91 -10.91
N LEU A 299 11.21 10.22 -10.71
CA LEU A 299 10.26 10.68 -9.72
C LEU A 299 8.86 10.85 -10.35
N TRP A 300 7.87 10.26 -9.69
CA TRP A 300 6.44 10.43 -9.94
C TRP A 300 5.77 10.88 -8.65
N VAL A 301 4.58 11.43 -8.76
CA VAL A 301 3.86 12.00 -7.60
C VAL A 301 2.41 11.56 -7.66
N ASP A 302 1.90 11.02 -6.57
CA ASP A 302 0.47 10.98 -6.36
C ASP A 302 0.01 12.19 -5.52
N ILE A 303 -1.16 12.71 -5.82
CA ILE A 303 -1.76 13.84 -5.12
C ILE A 303 -2.95 13.40 -4.27
N SER A 304 -2.81 12.23 -3.64
CA SER A 304 -3.84 11.62 -2.82
C SER A 304 -4.01 12.30 -1.45
N TRP A 305 -5.00 11.85 -0.70
CA TRP A 305 -5.28 12.19 0.68
C TRP A 305 -5.37 13.70 0.94
N LEU A 306 -4.55 14.20 1.89
CA LEU A 306 -4.59 15.57 2.40
C LEU A 306 -4.15 16.63 1.38
N VAL A 307 -3.51 16.25 0.26
CA VAL A 307 -3.16 17.23 -0.78
C VAL A 307 -4.38 18.01 -1.23
N TYR A 308 -5.49 17.31 -1.42
CA TYR A 308 -6.73 17.94 -1.78
C TYR A 308 -7.26 18.86 -0.66
N ASP A 309 -7.38 18.34 0.56
CA ASP A 309 -8.01 19.04 1.66
C ASP A 309 -7.19 20.28 2.10
N TYR A 310 -5.86 20.20 2.03
CA TYR A 310 -4.99 21.29 2.46
C TYR A 310 -4.77 22.36 1.39
N TYR A 311 -4.52 21.94 0.16
CA TYR A 311 -4.08 22.85 -0.89
C TYR A 311 -5.19 23.23 -1.89
N PHE A 312 -6.22 22.41 -2.05
CA PHE A 312 -7.23 22.64 -3.06
C PHE A 312 -8.53 23.24 -2.52
N LEU A 313 -8.90 22.98 -1.27
CA LEU A 313 -10.17 23.45 -0.72
C LEU A 313 -10.08 24.71 0.14
N ASP A 314 -8.89 25.11 0.60
CA ASP A 314 -8.73 26.23 1.55
C ASP A 314 -9.65 26.08 2.79
N GLN A 315 -9.92 24.84 3.22
CA GLN A 315 -10.95 24.52 4.22
C GLN A 315 -10.46 24.60 5.66
N PHE A 316 -9.17 24.83 5.89
CA PHE A 316 -8.65 24.98 7.25
C PHE A 316 -8.66 26.46 7.65
N PRO A 317 -9.61 26.88 8.51
CA PRO A 317 -9.86 28.31 8.79
C PRO A 317 -8.77 29.01 9.58
N ASN A 318 -7.66 28.39 9.87
CA ASN A 318 -6.62 28.92 10.74
C ASN A 318 -5.34 29.37 10.02
N ASN A 319 -5.36 29.61 8.70
CA ASN A 319 -4.24 30.23 7.96
C ASN A 319 -2.83 29.77 8.42
N TYR A 320 -2.69 28.55 8.93
CA TYR A 320 -1.38 27.96 9.18
C TYR A 320 -0.63 27.72 7.89
N PHE A 321 -1.37 27.76 6.78
CA PHE A 321 -0.94 27.38 5.47
C PHE A 321 -1.00 28.59 4.53
N ASP A 322 -0.01 29.46 4.61
CA ASP A 322 0.38 30.30 3.44
C ASP A 322 0.93 29.34 2.38
N GLY A 323 0.09 28.38 1.97
CA GLY A 323 0.42 27.33 1.05
C GLY A 323 0.31 27.77 -0.40
N ASP A 324 0.70 26.88 -1.27
CA ASP A 324 0.49 27.03 -2.70
C ASP A 324 -1.01 26.98 -3.02
N SER A 325 -1.48 27.88 -3.90
CA SER A 325 -2.87 27.90 -4.33
C SER A 325 -3.19 26.77 -5.30
N LEU A 326 -4.48 26.49 -5.51
CA LEU A 326 -4.94 25.56 -6.54
C LEU A 326 -4.38 25.92 -7.94
N ASP A 327 -4.20 27.21 -8.23
CA ASP A 327 -3.61 27.67 -9.50
C ASP A 327 -2.10 27.35 -9.57
N ASP A 328 -1.38 27.43 -8.46
CA ASP A 328 0.04 27.02 -8.40
C ASP A 328 0.20 25.51 -8.66
N TRP A 329 -0.70 24.71 -8.10
CA TRP A 329 -0.77 23.27 -8.34
C TRP A 329 -1.11 22.94 -9.79
N ALA A 330 -2.14 23.59 -10.36
CA ALA A 330 -2.50 23.42 -11.76
C ALA A 330 -1.32 23.78 -12.67
N ALA A 331 -0.63 24.90 -12.38
CA ALA A 331 0.55 25.31 -13.13
C ALA A 331 1.73 24.35 -13.01
N LEU A 332 1.95 23.75 -11.83
CA LEU A 332 2.98 22.73 -11.64
C LEU A 332 2.66 21.47 -12.46
N ILE A 333 1.43 20.97 -12.37
CA ILE A 333 0.97 19.79 -13.11
C ILE A 333 1.08 20.04 -14.63
N GLU A 334 0.70 21.21 -15.12
CA GLU A 334 0.82 21.56 -16.54
C GLU A 334 2.28 21.68 -17.03
N ARG A 335 3.26 21.90 -16.13
CA ARG A 335 4.68 21.84 -16.46
C ARG A 335 5.22 20.42 -16.51
N HIS A 336 4.62 19.49 -15.77
CA HIS A 336 5.05 18.09 -15.65
C HIS A 336 3.85 17.14 -15.81
N PRO A 337 3.07 17.25 -16.91
CA PRO A 337 1.80 16.54 -17.04
C PRO A 337 1.94 15.01 -17.05
N ASP A 338 3.13 14.52 -17.36
CA ASP A 338 3.49 13.11 -17.42
C ASP A 338 4.07 12.55 -16.10
N ARG A 339 3.84 13.23 -14.96
CA ARG A 339 4.46 12.87 -13.66
C ARG A 339 3.50 12.78 -12.50
N PHE A 340 2.25 13.19 -12.67
CA PHE A 340 1.27 13.21 -11.60
C PHE A 340 0.20 12.14 -11.79
N MET A 341 -0.33 11.65 -10.67
CA MET A 341 -1.43 10.69 -10.63
C MET A 341 -2.43 11.10 -9.54
N ILE A 342 -3.71 10.79 -9.76
CA ILE A 342 -4.76 10.92 -8.75
C ILE A 342 -4.82 9.65 -7.94
N GLY A 343 -4.97 9.77 -6.62
CA GLY A 343 -5.26 8.70 -5.69
C GLY A 343 -6.18 9.19 -4.59
N THR A 344 -6.93 8.29 -3.96
CA THR A 344 -7.81 8.68 -2.85
C THR A 344 -7.18 8.49 -1.49
N ASP A 345 -6.26 7.55 -1.34
CA ASP A 345 -5.75 7.06 -0.05
C ASP A 345 -6.88 6.60 0.88
N LYS A 346 -7.92 6.04 0.29
CA LYS A 346 -9.02 5.48 1.07
C LYS A 346 -8.61 4.15 1.68
N VAL A 347 -9.07 3.90 2.92
CA VAL A 347 -8.61 2.79 3.75
C VAL A 347 -9.80 1.90 4.11
N GLY A 348 -9.84 0.68 3.57
CA GLY A 348 -10.71 -0.45 3.97
C GLY A 348 -12.23 -0.24 3.89
N HIS A 349 -12.73 0.99 3.98
CA HIS A 349 -14.16 1.30 4.12
C HIS A 349 -14.67 2.25 3.03
N TRP A 350 -15.69 1.83 2.30
CA TRP A 350 -16.07 2.42 1.02
C TRP A 350 -17.28 3.36 1.06
N LYS A 351 -17.91 3.53 2.20
CA LYS A 351 -19.14 4.33 2.35
C LYS A 351 -19.02 5.72 1.71
N THR A 352 -17.91 6.43 1.95
CA THR A 352 -17.67 7.80 1.48
C THR A 352 -16.70 7.87 0.29
N TYR A 353 -16.24 6.74 -0.23
CA TYR A 353 -15.28 6.67 -1.33
C TYR A 353 -15.69 7.51 -2.56
N PRO A 354 -16.97 7.50 -3.03
CA PRO A 354 -17.33 8.28 -4.19
C PRO A 354 -17.13 9.78 -4.00
N ALA A 355 -17.37 10.30 -2.81
CA ALA A 355 -17.14 11.71 -2.50
C ALA A 355 -15.64 12.06 -2.51
N GLU A 356 -14.77 11.16 -2.08
CA GLU A 356 -13.32 11.38 -2.11
C GLU A 356 -12.78 11.44 -3.54
N ALA A 357 -13.23 10.56 -4.43
CA ALA A 357 -12.77 10.55 -5.82
C ALA A 357 -13.18 11.81 -6.60
N VAL A 358 -14.41 12.30 -6.42
CA VAL A 358 -14.90 13.48 -7.15
C VAL A 358 -14.35 14.82 -6.63
N LYS A 359 -13.71 14.85 -5.47
CA LYS A 359 -13.05 16.06 -4.94
C LYS A 359 -12.07 16.68 -5.96
N TYR A 360 -11.37 15.83 -6.72
CA TYR A 360 -10.37 16.28 -7.69
C TYR A 360 -10.93 17.07 -8.88
N TYR A 361 -12.24 17.10 -9.09
CA TYR A 361 -12.87 17.78 -10.22
C TYR A 361 -12.54 19.27 -10.26
N THR A 362 -12.41 19.93 -9.11
CA THR A 362 -12.01 21.35 -9.03
C THR A 362 -10.63 21.60 -9.61
N LEU A 363 -9.69 20.69 -9.42
CA LEU A 363 -8.37 20.72 -10.03
C LEU A 363 -8.45 20.37 -11.53
N LEU A 364 -9.15 19.28 -11.87
CA LEU A 364 -9.25 18.79 -13.24
C LEU A 364 -9.88 19.82 -14.18
N ASP A 365 -10.83 20.60 -13.69
CA ASP A 365 -11.48 21.67 -14.46
C ASP A 365 -10.53 22.85 -14.80
N LYS A 366 -9.36 22.93 -14.13
CA LYS A 366 -8.33 23.95 -14.41
C LYS A 366 -7.26 23.48 -15.40
N LEU A 367 -7.23 22.18 -15.71
CA LEU A 367 -6.20 21.57 -16.54
C LEU A 367 -6.66 21.44 -18.00
N ARG A 368 -5.69 21.37 -18.90
CA ARG A 368 -5.96 21.04 -20.31
C ARG A 368 -6.48 19.62 -20.44
N PRO A 369 -7.40 19.33 -21.36
CA PRO A 369 -7.96 17.98 -21.54
C PRO A 369 -6.88 16.88 -21.67
N ALA A 370 -5.82 17.12 -22.43
CA ALA A 370 -4.72 16.17 -22.58
C ALA A 370 -3.96 15.92 -21.26
N THR A 371 -3.84 16.92 -20.39
CA THR A 371 -3.24 16.75 -19.06
C THR A 371 -4.17 15.98 -18.14
N VAL A 372 -5.48 16.20 -18.24
CA VAL A 372 -6.50 15.44 -17.49
C VAL A 372 -6.42 13.97 -17.81
N ASP A 373 -6.36 13.58 -19.09
CA ASP A 373 -6.24 12.16 -19.50
C ASP A 373 -4.97 11.51 -18.91
N LEU A 374 -3.87 12.24 -18.92
CA LEU A 374 -2.61 11.76 -18.35
C LEU A 374 -2.72 11.49 -16.85
N ILE A 375 -3.15 12.49 -16.06
CA ILE A 375 -3.13 12.35 -14.60
C ILE A 375 -4.26 11.48 -14.05
N CYS A 376 -5.37 11.41 -14.75
CA CYS A 376 -6.48 10.55 -14.36
C CYS A 376 -6.18 9.07 -14.60
N ARG A 377 -5.34 8.73 -15.60
CA ARG A 377 -5.19 7.33 -15.97
C ARG A 377 -3.85 6.97 -16.62
N GLU A 378 -3.45 7.67 -17.69
CA GLU A 378 -2.37 7.20 -18.58
C GLU A 378 -1.01 7.14 -17.86
N ASN A 379 -0.75 8.07 -16.95
CA ASN A 379 0.49 8.10 -16.18
C ASN A 379 0.63 6.84 -15.30
N ALA A 380 -0.40 6.48 -14.55
CA ALA A 380 -0.40 5.27 -13.74
C ALA A 380 -0.22 4.02 -14.60
N LEU A 381 -0.97 3.90 -15.71
CA LEU A 381 -0.87 2.77 -16.63
C LEU A 381 0.52 2.64 -17.27
N SER A 382 1.23 3.75 -17.50
CA SER A 382 2.58 3.74 -18.06
C SER A 382 3.64 3.20 -17.11
N LEU A 383 3.40 3.32 -15.80
CA LEU A 383 4.30 2.84 -14.75
C LEU A 383 4.02 1.42 -14.31
N ILE A 384 2.76 1.07 -14.24
CA ILE A 384 2.30 -0.21 -13.70
C ILE A 384 2.71 -1.32 -14.66
N LYS A 385 3.36 -2.34 -14.12
CA LYS A 385 3.73 -3.52 -14.90
C LYS A 385 2.48 -4.29 -15.31
N GLN A 386 2.25 -4.41 -16.59
CA GLN A 386 1.18 -5.22 -17.16
C GLN A 386 1.65 -6.67 -17.31
N TYR A 387 0.76 -7.66 -17.05
CA TYR A 387 1.06 -9.08 -17.17
C TYR A 387 0.08 -9.78 -18.13
#